data_d8b3502230121400ce3bdf8d8c3c2470
#
_entry.id   d8b3502230121400ce3bdf8d8c3c2470
#
_cell.length_a   1.000
_cell.length_b   1.000
_cell.length_c   1.000
_cell.angle_alpha   90.00
_cell.angle_beta   90.00
_cell.angle_gamma   90.00
#
_symmetry.space_group_name_H-M   'P 1'
#
loop_
_entity.id
_entity.type
_entity.pdbx_description
1 polymer ?
#
loop_
_entity_poly.entity_id
_entity_poly.type
_entity_poly.pdbx_seq_one_letter_code
_entity_poly.pdbx_strand_id
1 'polypeptide(L)'
;QVVAEIKKRYPEGRILAVGYSLGGTQLGHYLRQKGDEAQIDAGVSLSIPFHLPTTNVNLNGWSTNYLLNMYLARSLVQRFKQYCPVLVSSGIVDINHLFRSRTLLEIDKQLTVPVYGFKSTSDYYEKGSLKGKLSTIRRPLVFLLSSDDVFGSEETIPTTEIEDNPWLAAIVTPRGGHVGFLDGLLWPKPPFFSERFVAAYLKALLQLCRKPGGTEHLAQLGTPRTS
;
A
#
# COMPACT_ATOMS: atom_id res chain seq x y z
N GLN A 1 -8.45 -14.45 -3.97
CA GLN A 1 -8.64 -15.74 -3.25
C GLN A 1 -8.91 -15.49 -1.75
N VAL A 2 -8.00 -14.85 -0.97
CA VAL A 2 -8.14 -14.65 0.49
C VAL A 2 -9.45 -13.94 0.86
N VAL A 3 -9.74 -12.79 0.24
CA VAL A 3 -10.95 -12.01 0.52
C VAL A 3 -12.22 -12.82 0.22
N ALA A 4 -12.23 -13.56 -0.88
CA ALA A 4 -13.35 -14.43 -1.25
C ALA A 4 -13.56 -15.57 -0.23
N GLU A 5 -12.47 -16.15 0.28
CA GLU A 5 -12.56 -17.20 1.31
C GLU A 5 -13.08 -16.66 2.64
N ILE A 6 -12.63 -15.45 3.04
CA ILE A 6 -13.15 -14.76 4.22
C ILE A 6 -14.65 -14.50 4.06
N LYS A 7 -15.08 -13.99 2.90
CA LYS A 7 -16.48 -13.67 2.64
C LYS A 7 -17.36 -14.92 2.61
N LYS A 8 -16.84 -16.04 2.08
CA LYS A 8 -17.50 -17.34 2.12
C LYS A 8 -17.71 -17.83 3.55
N ARG A 9 -16.70 -17.66 4.41
CA ARG A 9 -16.76 -18.07 5.83
C ARG A 9 -17.66 -17.15 6.67
N TYR A 10 -17.71 -15.88 6.32
CA TYR A 10 -18.50 -14.84 7.00
C TYR A 10 -19.34 -14.05 6.00
N PRO A 11 -20.43 -14.62 5.46
CA PRO A 11 -21.22 -13.99 4.39
C PRO A 11 -21.73 -12.59 4.74
N GLU A 12 -22.24 -12.43 5.97
CA GLU A 12 -22.77 -11.17 6.49
C GLU A 12 -21.68 -10.28 7.13
N GLY A 13 -20.45 -10.79 7.25
CA GLY A 13 -19.36 -10.06 7.87
C GLY A 13 -18.88 -8.89 7.01
N ARG A 14 -18.55 -7.77 7.66
CA ARG A 14 -17.91 -6.63 7.02
C ARG A 14 -16.39 -6.87 6.93
N ILE A 15 -15.81 -6.58 5.77
CA ILE A 15 -14.38 -6.70 5.55
C ILE A 15 -13.80 -5.30 5.45
N LEU A 16 -13.06 -4.88 6.47
CA LEU A 16 -12.27 -3.67 6.47
C LEU A 16 -10.80 -4.03 6.28
N ALA A 17 -10.10 -3.33 5.41
CA ALA A 17 -8.71 -3.64 5.07
C ALA A 17 -7.76 -2.50 5.44
N VAL A 18 -6.59 -2.87 5.96
CA VAL A 18 -5.49 -1.93 6.21
C VAL A 18 -4.26 -2.43 5.48
N GLY A 19 -3.67 -1.56 4.68
CA GLY A 19 -2.44 -1.84 3.96
C GLY A 19 -1.34 -0.83 4.28
N TYR A 20 -0.14 -1.33 4.55
CA TYR A 20 1.05 -0.51 4.78
C TYR A 20 1.99 -0.63 3.59
N SER A 21 2.55 0.49 3.12
CA SER A 21 3.55 0.51 2.06
C SER A 21 3.07 -0.29 0.83
N LEU A 22 3.82 -1.28 0.38
CA LEU A 22 3.43 -2.17 -0.73
C LEU A 22 2.08 -2.87 -0.49
N GLY A 23 1.74 -3.22 0.76
CA GLY A 23 0.44 -3.79 1.10
C GLY A 23 -0.71 -2.82 0.86
N GLY A 24 -0.51 -1.54 1.09
CA GLY A 24 -1.47 -0.48 0.77
C GLY A 24 -1.61 -0.27 -0.74
N THR A 25 -0.50 -0.35 -1.48
CA THR A 25 -0.52 -0.33 -2.95
C THR A 25 -1.30 -1.53 -3.51
N GLN A 26 -1.10 -2.72 -2.97
CA GLN A 26 -1.86 -3.92 -3.35
C GLN A 26 -3.35 -3.80 -3.04
N LEU A 27 -3.72 -3.19 -1.90
CA LEU A 27 -5.11 -2.89 -1.57
C LEU A 27 -5.74 -1.95 -2.61
N GLY A 28 -5.04 -0.88 -2.98
CA GLY A 28 -5.47 0.03 -4.03
C GLY A 28 -5.66 -0.69 -5.38
N HIS A 29 -4.71 -1.55 -5.77
CA HIS A 29 -4.84 -2.35 -6.99
C HIS A 29 -6.02 -3.34 -6.94
N TYR A 30 -6.26 -3.98 -5.81
CA TYR A 30 -7.42 -4.85 -5.63
C TYR A 30 -8.73 -4.08 -5.83
N LEU A 31 -8.86 -2.94 -5.15
CA LEU A 31 -10.08 -2.13 -5.21
C LEU A 31 -10.34 -1.56 -6.60
N ARG A 32 -9.30 -1.07 -7.29
CA ARG A 32 -9.45 -0.56 -8.65
C ARG A 32 -9.78 -1.64 -9.69
N GLN A 33 -9.24 -2.85 -9.52
CA GLN A 33 -9.51 -3.97 -10.43
C GLN A 33 -10.91 -4.56 -10.23
N LYS A 34 -11.40 -4.52 -9.01
CA LYS A 34 -12.71 -5.07 -8.65
C LYS A 34 -13.85 -4.06 -8.73
N GLY A 35 -13.55 -2.77 -8.61
CA GLY A 35 -14.58 -1.72 -8.65
C GLY A 35 -15.76 -2.04 -7.74
N ASP A 36 -16.96 -2.09 -8.30
CA ASP A 36 -18.20 -2.41 -7.58
C ASP A 36 -18.28 -3.86 -7.08
N GLU A 37 -17.49 -4.78 -7.66
CA GLU A 37 -17.43 -6.19 -7.21
C GLU A 37 -16.47 -6.40 -6.03
N ALA A 38 -15.81 -5.36 -5.55
CA ALA A 38 -14.90 -5.47 -4.42
C ALA A 38 -15.64 -5.94 -3.16
N GLN A 39 -15.17 -7.04 -2.58
CA GLN A 39 -15.74 -7.61 -1.37
C GLN A 39 -15.14 -7.00 -0.09
N ILE A 40 -14.26 -6.01 -0.21
CA ILE A 40 -13.78 -5.15 0.88
C ILE A 40 -14.73 -3.96 0.94
N ASP A 41 -15.30 -3.70 2.13
CA ASP A 41 -16.28 -2.66 2.33
C ASP A 41 -15.64 -1.26 2.43
N ALA A 42 -14.46 -1.17 3.05
CA ALA A 42 -13.65 0.05 3.12
C ALA A 42 -12.21 -0.26 3.49
N GLY A 43 -11.30 0.70 3.27
CA GLY A 43 -9.89 0.50 3.57
C GLY A 43 -9.13 1.74 4.02
N VAL A 44 -7.94 1.47 4.56
CA VAL A 44 -6.92 2.47 4.84
C VAL A 44 -5.61 2.01 4.22
N SER A 45 -4.96 2.87 3.45
CA SER A 45 -3.63 2.63 2.91
C SER A 45 -2.64 3.64 3.49
N LEU A 46 -1.60 3.16 4.13
CA LEU A 46 -0.61 3.98 4.82
C LEU A 46 0.72 3.95 4.06
N SER A 47 1.34 5.13 3.91
CA SER A 47 2.69 5.30 3.37
C SER A 47 2.91 4.56 2.06
N ILE A 48 2.00 4.70 1.13
CA ILE A 48 2.10 3.99 -0.15
C ILE A 48 2.95 4.76 -1.16
N PRO A 49 3.81 4.08 -1.90
CA PRO A 49 4.47 4.67 -3.06
C PRO A 49 3.51 4.70 -4.25
N PHE A 50 2.95 5.86 -4.59
CA PHE A 50 2.07 6.00 -5.74
C PHE A 50 2.78 5.84 -7.09
N HIS A 51 4.09 6.17 -7.13
CA HIS A 51 4.88 6.17 -8.36
C HIS A 51 6.23 5.47 -8.14
N LEU A 52 6.27 4.18 -8.39
CA LEU A 52 7.45 3.33 -8.14
C LEU A 52 8.72 3.76 -8.88
N PRO A 53 8.67 4.30 -10.12
CA PRO A 53 9.87 4.83 -10.77
C PRO A 53 10.55 5.94 -9.95
N THR A 54 9.79 6.93 -9.44
CA THR A 54 10.33 7.99 -8.58
C THR A 54 10.85 7.43 -7.26
N THR A 55 10.12 6.52 -6.63
CA THR A 55 10.58 5.82 -5.42
C THR A 55 11.94 5.15 -5.64
N ASN A 56 12.11 4.47 -6.76
CA ASN A 56 13.38 3.82 -7.09
C ASN A 56 14.51 4.85 -7.28
N VAL A 57 14.26 5.97 -7.94
CA VAL A 57 15.24 7.05 -8.08
C VAL A 57 15.64 7.60 -6.71
N ASN A 58 14.66 7.90 -5.85
CA ASN A 58 14.90 8.45 -4.52
C ASN A 58 15.73 7.51 -3.64
N LEU A 59 15.47 6.20 -3.70
CA LEU A 59 16.17 5.19 -2.91
C LEU A 59 17.58 4.86 -3.45
N ASN A 60 17.85 5.08 -4.73
CA ASN A 60 19.16 4.82 -5.32
C ASN A 60 20.04 6.08 -5.45
N GLY A 61 19.52 7.25 -5.06
CA GLY A 61 20.31 8.48 -4.98
C GLY A 61 21.42 8.39 -3.93
N TRP A 62 22.50 9.17 -4.14
CA TRP A 62 23.60 9.30 -3.17
C TRP A 62 23.13 10.08 -1.95
N SER A 63 22.62 9.35 -0.94
CA SER A 63 22.10 9.93 0.29
C SER A 63 21.94 8.86 1.37
N THR A 64 21.46 9.26 2.55
CA THR A 64 21.00 8.34 3.60
C THR A 64 19.97 7.33 3.10
N ASN A 65 19.21 7.67 2.04
CA ASN A 65 18.22 6.79 1.42
C ASN A 65 18.87 5.56 0.78
N TYR A 66 20.06 5.70 0.20
CA TYR A 66 20.80 4.56 -0.33
C TYR A 66 21.20 3.56 0.78
N LEU A 67 21.63 4.05 1.94
CA LEU A 67 21.91 3.19 3.08
C LEU A 67 20.66 2.47 3.58
N LEU A 68 19.53 3.18 3.62
CA LEU A 68 18.23 2.57 3.93
C LEU A 68 17.87 1.49 2.91
N ASN A 69 18.03 1.76 1.61
CA ASN A 69 17.78 0.80 0.54
C ASN A 69 18.62 -0.48 0.73
N MET A 70 19.93 -0.33 1.03
CA MET A 70 20.81 -1.46 1.31
C MET A 70 20.38 -2.26 2.55
N TYR A 71 19.98 -1.57 3.62
CA TYR A 71 19.50 -2.21 4.85
C TYR A 71 18.24 -3.03 4.59
N LEU A 72 17.27 -2.46 3.87
CA LEU A 72 16.02 -3.14 3.50
C LEU A 72 16.28 -4.33 2.59
N ALA A 73 17.11 -4.16 1.57
CA ALA A 73 17.48 -5.25 0.67
C ALA A 73 18.14 -6.42 1.43
N ARG A 74 19.08 -6.11 2.32
CA ARG A 74 19.70 -7.12 3.18
C ARG A 74 18.69 -7.85 4.05
N SER A 75 17.77 -7.13 4.65
CA SER A 75 16.71 -7.71 5.50
C SER A 75 15.78 -8.63 4.71
N LEU A 76 15.39 -8.24 3.50
CA LEU A 76 14.58 -9.06 2.60
C LEU A 76 15.35 -10.31 2.14
N VAL A 77 16.60 -10.18 1.73
CA VAL A 77 17.44 -11.32 1.35
C VAL A 77 17.54 -12.34 2.49
N GLN A 78 17.72 -11.88 3.74
CA GLN A 78 17.75 -12.79 4.89
C GLN A 78 16.42 -13.54 5.08
N ARG A 79 15.29 -12.88 4.85
CA ARG A 79 13.98 -13.55 4.87
C ARG A 79 13.83 -14.56 3.74
N PHE A 80 14.24 -14.21 2.52
CA PHE A 80 14.14 -15.12 1.36
C PHE A 80 14.97 -16.40 1.54
N LYS A 81 16.07 -16.35 2.28
CA LYS A 81 16.84 -17.55 2.63
C LYS A 81 16.02 -18.62 3.37
N GLN A 82 15.02 -18.21 4.15
CA GLN A 82 14.11 -19.13 4.85
C GLN A 82 13.19 -19.89 3.87
N TYR A 83 12.94 -19.32 2.70
CA TYR A 83 12.11 -19.90 1.64
C TYR A 83 12.94 -20.48 0.50
N CYS A 84 14.26 -20.65 0.70
CA CYS A 84 15.19 -21.12 -0.32
C CYS A 84 14.73 -22.42 -1.01
N PRO A 85 14.25 -23.47 -0.31
CA PRO A 85 13.78 -24.69 -0.97
C PRO A 85 12.68 -24.44 -1.99
N VAL A 86 11.71 -23.57 -1.66
CA VAL A 86 10.58 -23.24 -2.55
C VAL A 86 11.08 -22.43 -3.75
N LEU A 87 11.98 -21.48 -3.53
CA LEU A 87 12.56 -20.66 -4.61
C LEU A 87 13.40 -21.51 -5.57
N VAL A 88 14.20 -22.42 -5.05
CA VAL A 88 15.00 -23.36 -5.85
C VAL A 88 14.10 -24.30 -6.67
N SER A 89 13.08 -24.89 -6.03
CA SER A 89 12.18 -25.84 -6.72
C SER A 89 11.35 -25.20 -7.82
N SER A 90 11.14 -23.89 -7.77
CA SER A 90 10.43 -23.17 -8.84
C SER A 90 11.19 -23.15 -10.16
N GLY A 91 12.52 -23.20 -10.13
CA GLY A 91 13.39 -23.06 -11.32
C GLY A 91 13.35 -21.68 -12.00
N ILE A 92 12.60 -20.73 -11.42
CA ILE A 92 12.32 -19.40 -12.01
C ILE A 92 13.36 -18.37 -11.58
N VAL A 93 13.90 -18.52 -10.35
CA VAL A 93 14.72 -17.51 -9.67
C VAL A 93 16.17 -17.96 -9.61
N ASP A 94 17.10 -17.12 -10.06
CA ASP A 94 18.53 -17.33 -9.81
C ASP A 94 18.85 -16.95 -8.36
N ILE A 95 18.94 -17.97 -7.51
CA ILE A 95 19.18 -17.84 -6.07
C ILE A 95 20.52 -17.16 -5.79
N ASN A 96 21.55 -17.46 -6.58
CA ASN A 96 22.89 -16.90 -6.36
C ASN A 96 22.90 -15.38 -6.60
N HIS A 97 22.23 -14.92 -7.63
CA HIS A 97 22.07 -13.49 -7.91
C HIS A 97 21.14 -12.83 -6.90
N LEU A 98 20.01 -13.45 -6.56
CA LEU A 98 19.08 -12.92 -5.55
C LEU A 98 19.77 -12.70 -4.21
N PHE A 99 20.54 -13.67 -3.72
CA PHE A 99 21.19 -13.57 -2.40
C PHE A 99 22.39 -12.61 -2.36
N ARG A 100 22.89 -12.18 -3.51
CA ARG A 100 23.91 -11.12 -3.65
C ARG A 100 23.31 -9.72 -3.83
N SER A 101 22.00 -9.61 -3.98
CA SER A 101 21.32 -8.33 -4.17
C SER A 101 21.56 -7.39 -2.99
N ARG A 102 21.88 -6.13 -3.30
CA ARG A 102 22.21 -5.08 -2.33
C ARG A 102 21.19 -3.94 -2.31
N THR A 103 20.32 -3.89 -3.31
CA THR A 103 19.29 -2.87 -3.46
C THR A 103 17.93 -3.53 -3.74
N LEU A 104 16.83 -2.80 -3.47
CA LEU A 104 15.48 -3.26 -3.80
C LEU A 104 15.33 -3.47 -5.31
N LEU A 105 15.93 -2.60 -6.13
CA LEU A 105 15.93 -2.75 -7.59
C LEU A 105 16.54 -4.08 -8.04
N GLU A 106 17.65 -4.49 -7.43
CA GLU A 106 18.27 -5.78 -7.74
C GLU A 106 17.39 -6.95 -7.32
N ILE A 107 16.75 -6.86 -6.15
CA ILE A 107 15.78 -7.87 -5.71
C ILE A 107 14.60 -7.95 -6.69
N ASP A 108 14.03 -6.82 -7.08
CA ASP A 108 12.92 -6.80 -8.03
C ASP A 108 13.32 -7.43 -9.36
N LYS A 109 14.52 -7.14 -9.84
CA LYS A 109 15.05 -7.74 -11.08
C LYS A 109 15.21 -9.26 -10.97
N GLN A 110 15.68 -9.77 -9.82
CA GLN A 110 16.00 -11.19 -9.65
C GLN A 110 14.79 -12.04 -9.17
N LEU A 111 13.82 -11.42 -8.50
CA LEU A 111 12.68 -12.12 -7.90
C LEU A 111 11.35 -11.65 -8.46
N THR A 112 11.00 -10.37 -8.30
CA THR A 112 9.67 -9.87 -8.64
C THR A 112 9.37 -9.98 -10.13
N VAL A 113 10.32 -9.56 -10.96
CA VAL A 113 10.16 -9.60 -12.42
C VAL A 113 9.93 -11.02 -12.94
N PRO A 114 10.80 -12.02 -12.67
CA PRO A 114 10.61 -13.37 -13.19
C PRO A 114 9.41 -14.09 -12.57
N VAL A 115 9.16 -13.94 -11.26
CA VAL A 115 8.06 -14.65 -10.58
C VAL A 115 6.69 -14.20 -11.06
N TYR A 116 6.52 -12.91 -11.32
CA TYR A 116 5.23 -12.37 -11.80
C TYR A 116 5.15 -12.19 -13.31
N GLY A 117 6.19 -12.57 -14.06
CA GLY A 117 6.19 -12.53 -15.52
C GLY A 117 6.23 -11.13 -16.11
N PHE A 118 6.80 -10.15 -15.43
CA PHE A 118 7.03 -8.82 -15.99
C PHE A 118 8.14 -8.85 -17.03
N LYS A 119 8.09 -7.97 -18.03
CA LYS A 119 9.12 -7.85 -19.06
C LYS A 119 10.43 -7.28 -18.54
N SER A 120 10.34 -6.38 -17.55
CA SER A 120 11.48 -5.69 -16.95
C SER A 120 11.06 -5.06 -15.61
N THR A 121 12.03 -4.53 -14.87
CA THR A 121 11.75 -3.71 -13.67
C THR A 121 10.96 -2.45 -14.01
N SER A 122 11.20 -1.82 -15.17
CA SER A 122 10.41 -0.67 -15.63
C SER A 122 8.95 -1.04 -15.88
N ASP A 123 8.70 -2.19 -16.55
CA ASP A 123 7.34 -2.71 -16.79
C ASP A 123 6.63 -3.01 -15.44
N TYR A 124 7.36 -3.60 -14.48
CA TYR A 124 6.84 -3.81 -13.13
C TYR A 124 6.50 -2.49 -12.43
N TYR A 125 7.40 -1.51 -12.45
CA TYR A 125 7.19 -0.23 -11.77
C TYR A 125 6.05 0.57 -12.38
N GLU A 126 5.92 0.58 -13.69
CA GLU A 126 4.81 1.24 -14.37
C GLU A 126 3.47 0.57 -14.02
N LYS A 127 3.39 -0.75 -14.13
CA LYS A 127 2.17 -1.50 -13.80
C LYS A 127 1.85 -1.48 -12.32
N GLY A 128 2.87 -1.54 -11.46
CA GLY A 128 2.76 -1.53 -10.01
C GLY A 128 2.41 -0.17 -9.40
N SER A 129 2.65 0.93 -10.12
CA SER A 129 2.27 2.28 -9.68
C SER A 129 0.75 2.45 -9.69
N LEU A 130 0.23 3.21 -8.70
CA LEU A 130 -1.20 3.57 -8.62
C LEU A 130 -1.51 4.94 -9.22
N LYS A 131 -0.52 5.84 -9.33
CA LYS A 131 -0.68 7.16 -9.98
C LYS A 131 -1.22 6.99 -11.39
N GLY A 132 -2.24 7.73 -11.77
CA GLY A 132 -2.94 7.61 -13.05
C GLY A 132 -3.98 6.48 -13.10
N LYS A 133 -4.30 5.81 -11.98
CA LYS A 133 -5.14 4.59 -11.98
C LYS A 133 -6.19 4.55 -10.88
N LEU A 134 -6.48 5.66 -10.20
CA LEU A 134 -7.39 5.67 -9.05
C LEU A 134 -8.87 5.82 -9.43
N SER A 135 -9.17 6.21 -10.67
CA SER A 135 -10.52 6.57 -11.12
C SER A 135 -11.56 5.45 -11.04
N THR A 136 -11.12 4.19 -11.03
CA THR A 136 -12.01 3.02 -11.01
C THR A 136 -12.29 2.46 -9.61
N ILE A 137 -11.70 3.04 -8.56
CA ILE A 137 -11.98 2.63 -7.17
C ILE A 137 -13.40 3.05 -6.82
N ARG A 138 -14.19 2.11 -6.29
CA ARG A 138 -15.62 2.27 -5.92
C ARG A 138 -15.90 1.80 -4.48
N ARG A 139 -14.89 1.91 -3.62
CA ARG A 139 -15.01 1.64 -2.18
C ARG A 139 -14.27 2.71 -1.40
N PRO A 140 -14.77 3.13 -0.24
CA PRO A 140 -14.08 4.11 0.60
C PRO A 140 -12.65 3.66 0.91
N LEU A 141 -11.69 4.46 0.49
CA LEU A 141 -10.27 4.24 0.74
C LEU A 141 -9.62 5.56 1.20
N VAL A 142 -9.08 5.54 2.40
CA VAL A 142 -8.34 6.67 2.96
C VAL A 142 -6.85 6.39 2.88
N PHE A 143 -6.10 7.36 2.37
CA PHE A 143 -4.64 7.35 2.37
C PHE A 143 -4.13 8.16 3.55
N LEU A 144 -3.28 7.57 4.39
CA LEU A 144 -2.49 8.29 5.40
C LEU A 144 -1.05 8.34 4.94
N LEU A 145 -0.55 9.54 4.69
CA LEU A 145 0.73 9.83 4.05
C LEU A 145 1.52 10.84 4.87
N SER A 146 2.81 10.98 4.60
CA SER A 146 3.63 12.04 5.15
C SER A 146 4.49 12.69 4.06
N SER A 147 4.70 14.00 4.15
CA SER A 147 5.51 14.76 3.17
C SER A 147 6.99 14.38 3.21
N ASP A 148 7.47 13.87 4.35
CA ASP A 148 8.86 13.45 4.57
C ASP A 148 9.12 11.96 4.26
N ASP A 149 8.17 11.26 3.62
CA ASP A 149 8.33 9.85 3.24
C ASP A 149 9.27 9.70 2.04
N VAL A 150 10.38 9.02 2.23
CA VAL A 150 11.38 8.77 1.19
C VAL A 150 10.92 7.81 0.08
N PHE A 151 9.87 7.02 0.33
CA PHE A 151 9.28 6.10 -0.64
C PHE A 151 8.14 6.73 -1.44
N GLY A 152 7.44 7.67 -0.85
CA GLY A 152 6.26 8.32 -1.42
C GLY A 152 6.37 9.83 -1.32
N SER A 153 7.36 10.42 -2.02
CA SER A 153 7.55 11.87 -2.02
C SER A 153 6.27 12.63 -2.40
N GLU A 154 6.07 13.78 -1.78
CA GLU A 154 4.84 14.58 -1.86
C GLU A 154 4.40 14.87 -3.30
N GLU A 155 5.35 15.15 -4.20
CA GLU A 155 5.08 15.39 -5.62
C GLU A 155 4.52 14.18 -6.36
N THR A 156 4.63 12.99 -5.78
CA THR A 156 4.07 11.76 -6.37
C THR A 156 2.64 11.49 -5.97
N ILE A 157 2.12 12.21 -4.96
CA ILE A 157 0.74 12.05 -4.49
C ILE A 157 -0.21 12.57 -5.57
N PRO A 158 -1.11 11.74 -6.09
CA PRO A 158 -2.03 12.12 -7.16
C PRO A 158 -3.26 12.87 -6.58
N THR A 159 -3.04 14.08 -6.07
CA THR A 159 -4.06 14.89 -5.38
C THR A 159 -5.30 15.09 -6.22
N THR A 160 -5.15 15.48 -7.49
CA THR A 160 -6.28 15.66 -8.42
C THR A 160 -7.10 14.38 -8.59
N GLU A 161 -6.45 13.22 -8.79
CA GLU A 161 -7.17 11.95 -8.93
C GLU A 161 -7.92 11.56 -7.65
N ILE A 162 -7.37 11.92 -6.49
CA ILE A 162 -8.01 11.67 -5.19
C ILE A 162 -9.21 12.61 -5.00
N GLU A 163 -9.06 13.89 -5.34
CA GLU A 163 -10.12 14.89 -5.24
C GLU A 163 -11.28 14.60 -6.20
N ASP A 164 -10.98 14.17 -7.42
CA ASP A 164 -11.96 13.82 -8.44
C ASP A 164 -12.73 12.52 -8.15
N ASN A 165 -12.22 11.67 -7.25
CA ASN A 165 -12.88 10.41 -6.91
C ASN A 165 -13.52 10.47 -5.52
N PRO A 166 -14.86 10.53 -5.43
CA PRO A 166 -15.59 10.70 -4.16
C PRO A 166 -15.42 9.52 -3.18
N TRP A 167 -14.87 8.41 -3.63
CA TRP A 167 -14.52 7.26 -2.78
C TRP A 167 -13.19 7.40 -2.06
N LEU A 168 -12.39 8.40 -2.42
CA LEU A 168 -11.03 8.57 -1.94
C LEU A 168 -10.89 9.78 -1.01
N ALA A 169 -9.98 9.67 -0.07
CA ALA A 169 -9.51 10.78 0.73
C ALA A 169 -8.04 10.58 1.07
N ALA A 170 -7.30 11.67 1.23
CA ALA A 170 -5.93 11.64 1.70
C ALA A 170 -5.73 12.56 2.90
N ILE A 171 -4.95 12.09 3.86
CA ILE A 171 -4.42 12.86 4.97
C ILE A 171 -2.91 12.86 4.81
N VAL A 172 -2.34 14.03 4.60
CA VAL A 172 -0.89 14.21 4.46
C VAL A 172 -0.39 14.96 5.69
N THR A 173 0.47 14.31 6.46
CA THR A 173 1.11 14.94 7.62
C THR A 173 2.46 15.51 7.22
N PRO A 174 2.90 16.64 7.80
CA PRO A 174 4.21 17.21 7.49
C PRO A 174 5.38 16.28 7.85
N ARG A 175 5.17 15.43 8.84
CA ARG A 175 6.17 14.47 9.34
C ARG A 175 5.49 13.15 9.67
N GLY A 176 6.21 12.05 9.47
CA GLY A 176 5.72 10.69 9.71
C GLY A 176 6.73 9.65 9.25
N GLY A 177 7.58 10.02 8.32
CA GLY A 177 8.48 9.11 7.64
C GLY A 177 7.71 7.99 6.93
N HIS A 178 8.41 6.91 6.64
CA HIS A 178 7.78 5.72 6.06
C HIS A 178 7.25 4.81 7.16
N VAL A 179 5.92 4.74 7.31
CA VAL A 179 5.20 3.83 8.24
C VAL A 179 5.28 4.23 9.73
N GLY A 180 6.30 4.96 10.17
CA GLY A 180 6.58 5.20 11.58
C GLY A 180 5.51 6.04 12.28
N PHE A 181 5.22 7.23 11.77
CA PHE A 181 4.31 8.22 12.37
C PHE A 181 4.53 8.35 13.88
N LEU A 182 5.82 8.38 14.26
CA LEU A 182 6.23 8.48 15.65
C LEU A 182 5.81 9.83 16.21
N ASP A 183 5.19 9.84 17.36
CA ASP A 183 4.83 11.03 18.09
C ASP A 183 5.31 10.97 19.55
N GLY A 184 5.62 12.13 20.10
CA GLY A 184 6.22 12.27 21.42
C GLY A 184 7.52 13.05 21.37
N LEU A 185 7.82 13.80 22.43
CA LEU A 185 8.91 14.77 22.42
C LEU A 185 10.31 14.13 22.54
N LEU A 186 10.49 13.12 23.39
CA LEU A 186 11.79 12.51 23.67
C LEU A 186 11.82 11.00 23.46
N TRP A 187 10.76 10.32 23.85
CA TRP A 187 10.66 8.86 23.79
C TRP A 187 9.30 8.47 23.20
N PRO A 188 9.23 8.29 21.86
CA PRO A 188 8.00 7.83 21.22
C PRO A 188 7.55 6.49 21.81
N LYS A 189 6.28 6.40 22.19
CA LYS A 189 5.67 5.19 22.75
C LYS A 189 4.38 4.83 21.97
N PRO A 190 4.14 3.54 21.71
CA PRO A 190 2.88 3.12 21.12
C PRO A 190 1.71 3.35 22.11
N PRO A 191 0.47 3.51 21.62
CA PRO A 191 0.13 3.51 20.19
C PRO A 191 0.54 4.82 19.49
N PHE A 192 1.20 4.70 18.33
CA PHE A 192 1.62 5.86 17.53
C PHE A 192 0.43 6.49 16.79
N PHE A 193 0.67 7.67 16.18
CA PHE A 193 -0.40 8.40 15.50
C PHE A 193 -1.12 7.55 14.45
N SER A 194 -0.38 6.83 13.61
CA SER A 194 -0.98 5.95 12.58
C SER A 194 -1.87 4.86 13.17
N GLU A 195 -1.46 4.25 14.28
CA GLU A 195 -2.23 3.20 14.96
C GLU A 195 -3.53 3.75 15.55
N ARG A 196 -3.45 4.91 16.22
CA ARG A 196 -4.64 5.60 16.77
C ARG A 196 -5.59 6.04 15.67
N PHE A 197 -5.04 6.60 14.57
CA PHE A 197 -5.83 7.00 13.41
C PHE A 197 -6.58 5.81 12.81
N VAL A 198 -5.87 4.72 12.50
CA VAL A 198 -6.47 3.50 11.94
C VAL A 198 -7.57 2.96 12.86
N ALA A 199 -7.27 2.83 14.15
CA ALA A 199 -8.24 2.32 15.13
C ALA A 199 -9.50 3.22 15.21
N ALA A 200 -9.33 4.53 15.25
CA ALA A 200 -10.43 5.49 15.29
C ALA A 200 -11.29 5.46 14.01
N TYR A 201 -10.62 5.43 12.85
CA TYR A 201 -11.30 5.37 11.54
C TYR A 201 -12.09 4.08 11.37
N LEU A 202 -11.48 2.92 11.64
CA LEU A 202 -12.18 1.64 11.54
C LEU A 202 -13.34 1.54 12.53
N LYS A 203 -13.19 2.06 13.75
CA LYS A 203 -14.28 2.13 14.73
C LYS A 203 -15.43 3.00 14.25
N ALA A 204 -15.13 4.16 13.67
CA ALA A 204 -16.15 5.05 13.11
C ALA A 204 -16.91 4.39 11.95
N LEU A 205 -16.21 3.72 11.04
CA LEU A 205 -16.84 2.95 9.96
C LEU A 205 -17.76 1.85 10.49
N LEU A 206 -17.32 1.07 11.47
CA LEU A 206 -18.13 0.02 12.08
C LEU A 206 -19.37 0.58 12.78
N GLN A 207 -19.26 1.73 13.45
CA GLN A 207 -20.38 2.42 14.05
C GLN A 207 -21.37 2.93 13.01
N LEU A 208 -20.88 3.48 11.90
CA LEU A 208 -21.72 3.91 10.77
C LEU A 208 -22.49 2.72 10.19
N CYS A 209 -21.83 1.60 9.93
CA CYS A 209 -22.45 0.41 9.39
C CYS A 209 -23.54 -0.20 10.29
N ARG A 210 -23.48 0.05 11.61
CA ARG A 210 -24.50 -0.44 12.57
C ARG A 210 -25.77 0.40 12.62
N LYS A 211 -25.74 1.61 12.07
CA LYS A 211 -26.94 2.48 12.02
C LYS A 211 -27.90 1.98 10.93
N PRO A 212 -29.23 2.15 11.10
CA PRO A 212 -30.15 1.91 10.01
C PRO A 212 -29.78 2.73 8.78
N GLY A 213 -29.69 2.10 7.61
CA GLY A 213 -29.22 2.74 6.37
C GLY A 213 -27.71 3.03 6.32
N GLY A 214 -26.92 2.66 7.32
CA GLY A 214 -25.48 2.98 7.38
C GLY A 214 -24.66 2.35 6.25
N THR A 215 -25.10 1.23 5.69
CA THR A 215 -24.49 0.61 4.51
C THR A 215 -24.80 1.39 3.23
N GLU A 216 -26.01 1.93 3.12
CA GLU A 216 -26.39 2.83 2.03
C GLU A 216 -25.60 4.14 2.12
N HIS A 217 -25.33 4.62 3.33
CA HIS A 217 -24.47 5.78 3.56
C HIS A 217 -23.04 5.58 3.07
N LEU A 218 -22.44 4.40 3.28
CA LEU A 218 -21.13 4.09 2.70
C LEU A 218 -21.17 4.09 1.16
N ALA A 219 -22.24 3.57 0.57
CA ALA A 219 -22.43 3.61 -0.87
C ALA A 219 -22.64 5.05 -1.39
N GLN A 220 -23.30 5.91 -0.59
CA GLN A 220 -23.55 7.32 -0.92
C GLN A 220 -22.30 8.21 -0.78
N LEU A 221 -21.27 7.80 -0.05
CA LEU A 221 -20.00 8.55 0.02
C LEU A 221 -19.37 8.74 -1.36
N GLY A 222 -19.63 7.81 -2.29
CA GLY A 222 -19.18 7.90 -3.67
C GLY A 222 -20.07 8.70 -4.62
N THR A 223 -21.15 9.30 -4.15
CA THR A 223 -21.98 10.19 -4.98
C THR A 223 -21.44 11.62 -4.92
N PRO A 224 -21.27 12.31 -6.07
CA PRO A 224 -20.88 13.71 -6.08
C PRO A 224 -21.87 14.53 -5.21
N ARG A 225 -21.34 15.32 -4.26
CA ARG A 225 -22.17 16.31 -3.58
C ARG A 225 -22.55 17.36 -4.61
N THR A 226 -23.79 17.36 -5.04
CA THR A 226 -24.36 18.50 -5.76
C THR A 226 -24.34 19.69 -4.81
N SER A 227 -23.43 20.63 -5.09
CA SER A 227 -23.36 21.95 -4.44
C SER A 227 -24.55 22.79 -4.82
#